data_247317d2cd9d256a06e8ca33084f7d2c
#
_entry.id   247317d2cd9d256a06e8ca33084f7d2c
#
_cell.length_a   1.000
_cell.length_b   1.000
_cell.length_c   1.000
_cell.angle_alpha   90.00
_cell.angle_beta   90.00
_cell.angle_gamma   90.00
#
_symmetry.space_group_name_H-M   'P 1'
#
loop_
_entity.id
_entity.type
_entity.pdbx_description
1 polymer ?
#
loop_
_entity_poly.entity_id
_entity_poly.type
_entity_poly.pdbx_seq_one_letter_code
_entity_poly.pdbx_strand_id
1 'polypeptide(L)'
;MKNTDFEQIYKKYHKNLLVYALSLCGDYDLAQSLVQATFTKAYLSYKEGGSLRFWLSKVLKNEFINHIRHSSRYVDDPDIIFERLSAPDNPLDILIKEERMREVAHGITLLPNNYRLVLMYSIYMQLKDEEIADIMNTRPANIRKIRSRARQRLKEILIERKWGDKYEEDW
;
A
#
# COMPACT_ATOMS: atom_id res chain seq x y z
N MET A 1 -13.70 -22.41 -4.07
CA MET A 1 -12.30 -22.40 -4.53
C MET A 1 -11.61 -23.67 -4.03
N LYS A 2 -10.88 -24.39 -4.89
CA LYS A 2 -10.16 -25.62 -4.46
C LYS A 2 -8.97 -25.21 -3.59
N ASN A 3 -8.59 -26.04 -2.62
CA ASN A 3 -7.53 -25.71 -1.63
C ASN A 3 -6.18 -25.40 -2.30
N THR A 4 -5.85 -26.09 -3.39
CA THR A 4 -4.62 -25.90 -4.18
C THR A 4 -4.58 -24.54 -4.88
N ASP A 5 -5.72 -24.06 -5.37
CA ASP A 5 -5.83 -22.76 -6.04
C ASP A 5 -5.68 -21.61 -5.05
N PHE A 6 -6.17 -21.79 -3.81
CA PHE A 6 -6.06 -20.81 -2.75
C PHE A 6 -4.62 -20.61 -2.28
N GLU A 7 -3.85 -21.69 -2.12
CA GLU A 7 -2.44 -21.61 -1.73
C GLU A 7 -1.61 -20.82 -2.74
N GLN A 8 -1.86 -21.03 -4.05
CA GLN A 8 -1.20 -20.29 -5.11
C GLN A 8 -1.58 -18.80 -5.08
N ILE A 9 -2.85 -18.49 -4.87
CA ILE A 9 -3.34 -17.11 -4.72
C ILE A 9 -2.69 -16.44 -3.52
N TYR A 10 -2.65 -17.13 -2.37
CA TYR A 10 -2.01 -16.63 -1.17
C TYR A 10 -0.53 -16.29 -1.42
N LYS A 11 0.24 -17.24 -1.93
CA LYS A 11 1.67 -17.03 -2.24
C LYS A 11 1.89 -15.86 -3.21
N LYS A 12 1.01 -15.71 -4.20
CA LYS A 12 1.12 -14.67 -5.23
C LYS A 12 0.82 -13.27 -4.72
N TYR A 13 -0.17 -13.12 -3.84
CA TYR A 13 -0.69 -11.80 -3.47
C TYR A 13 -0.34 -11.35 -2.05
N HIS A 14 0.05 -12.28 -1.16
CA HIS A 14 0.29 -11.99 0.26
C HIS A 14 1.26 -10.82 0.48
N LYS A 15 2.44 -10.87 -0.16
CA LYS A 15 3.46 -9.82 -0.01
C LYS A 15 2.94 -8.45 -0.43
N ASN A 16 2.29 -8.36 -1.59
CA ASN A 16 1.78 -7.09 -2.11
C ASN A 16 0.65 -6.53 -1.23
N LEU A 17 -0.24 -7.40 -0.76
CA LEU A 17 -1.29 -7.02 0.18
C LEU A 17 -0.72 -6.55 1.51
N LEU A 18 0.33 -7.19 2.01
CA LEU A 18 0.96 -6.79 3.27
C LEU A 18 1.65 -5.42 3.16
N VAL A 19 2.36 -5.17 2.06
CA VAL A 19 2.92 -3.84 1.76
C VAL A 19 1.82 -2.78 1.68
N TYR A 20 0.71 -3.10 1.00
CA TYR A 20 -0.43 -2.20 0.91
C TYR A 20 -1.08 -1.97 2.28
N ALA A 21 -1.33 -3.01 3.08
CA ALA A 21 -1.89 -2.89 4.43
C ALA A 21 -1.00 -2.02 5.33
N LEU A 22 0.31 -2.23 5.30
CA LEU A 22 1.28 -1.40 6.03
C LEU A 22 1.20 0.07 5.61
N SER A 23 1.02 0.36 4.33
CA SER A 23 0.85 1.74 3.85
C SER A 23 -0.42 2.41 4.34
N LEU A 24 -1.42 1.63 4.78
CA LEU A 24 -2.67 2.13 5.36
C LEU A 24 -2.55 2.36 6.87
N CYS A 25 -1.97 1.41 7.62
CA CYS A 25 -2.03 1.42 9.08
C CYS A 25 -0.69 1.71 9.78
N GLY A 26 0.45 1.56 9.10
CA GLY A 26 1.78 1.76 9.70
C GLY A 26 2.15 0.79 10.83
N ASP A 27 1.33 -0.26 11.04
CA ASP A 27 1.51 -1.25 12.10
C ASP A 27 1.54 -2.65 11.49
N TYR A 28 2.59 -3.43 11.82
CA TYR A 28 2.81 -4.73 11.20
C TYR A 28 1.78 -5.78 11.65
N ASP A 29 1.43 -5.82 12.92
CA ASP A 29 0.50 -6.81 13.47
C ASP A 29 -0.92 -6.55 12.96
N LEU A 30 -1.33 -5.28 12.92
CA LEU A 30 -2.59 -4.89 12.32
C LEU A 30 -2.61 -5.18 10.81
N ALA A 31 -1.53 -4.89 10.09
CA ALA A 31 -1.42 -5.19 8.67
C ALA A 31 -1.57 -6.69 8.39
N GLN A 32 -0.91 -7.54 9.17
CA GLN A 32 -1.06 -9.00 9.08
C GLN A 32 -2.52 -9.44 9.34
N SER A 33 -3.14 -8.90 10.38
CA SER A 33 -4.54 -9.22 10.72
C SER A 33 -5.50 -8.83 9.59
N LEU A 34 -5.31 -7.66 8.98
CA LEU A 34 -6.11 -7.19 7.85
C LEU A 34 -5.93 -8.09 6.61
N VAL A 35 -4.70 -8.52 6.33
CA VAL A 35 -4.39 -9.43 5.22
C VAL A 35 -5.03 -10.80 5.45
N GLN A 36 -4.95 -11.36 6.67
CA GLN A 36 -5.60 -12.62 7.01
C GLN A 36 -7.12 -12.53 6.85
N ALA A 37 -7.75 -11.46 7.37
CA ALA A 37 -9.19 -11.23 7.20
C ALA A 37 -9.57 -11.13 5.72
N THR A 38 -8.75 -10.45 4.90
CA THR A 38 -8.96 -10.33 3.45
C THR A 38 -8.92 -11.68 2.76
N PHE A 39 -7.92 -12.52 3.06
CA PHE A 39 -7.83 -13.86 2.47
C PHE A 39 -8.95 -14.80 2.95
N THR A 40 -9.33 -14.71 4.22
CA THR A 40 -10.48 -15.48 4.73
C THR A 40 -11.75 -15.14 3.98
N LYS A 41 -12.01 -13.85 3.74
CA LYS A 41 -13.15 -13.42 2.93
C LYS A 41 -13.03 -13.86 1.47
N ALA A 42 -11.82 -13.86 0.91
CA ALA A 42 -11.60 -14.36 -0.44
C ALA A 42 -11.94 -15.84 -0.56
N TYR A 43 -11.50 -16.63 0.39
CA TYR A 43 -11.80 -18.07 0.43
C TYR A 43 -13.30 -18.35 0.48
N LEU A 44 -14.03 -17.58 1.32
CA LEU A 44 -15.45 -17.80 1.56
C LEU A 44 -16.37 -17.20 0.47
N SER A 45 -15.98 -16.08 -0.12
CA SER A 45 -16.95 -15.25 -0.87
C SER A 45 -16.50 -14.84 -2.27
N TYR A 46 -15.22 -15.02 -2.64
CA TYR A 46 -14.79 -14.63 -3.98
C TYR A 46 -15.38 -15.56 -5.04
N LYS A 47 -16.08 -14.96 -6.00
CA LYS A 47 -16.60 -15.66 -7.19
C LYS A 47 -15.74 -15.29 -8.39
N GLU A 48 -15.34 -16.27 -9.17
CA GLU A 48 -14.60 -16.06 -10.40
C GLU A 48 -15.43 -15.22 -11.39
N GLY A 49 -14.77 -14.31 -12.10
CA GLY A 49 -15.41 -13.45 -13.10
C GLY A 49 -14.91 -12.01 -13.11
N GLY A 50 -13.93 -11.65 -12.27
CA GLY A 50 -13.37 -10.32 -12.21
C GLY A 50 -11.89 -10.28 -11.82
N SER A 51 -11.34 -9.08 -11.69
CA SER A 51 -9.96 -8.86 -11.22
C SER A 51 -9.85 -9.23 -9.73
N LEU A 52 -9.20 -10.36 -9.42
CA LEU A 52 -8.95 -10.77 -8.05
C LEU A 52 -8.12 -9.72 -7.29
N ARG A 53 -7.15 -9.09 -7.95
CA ARG A 53 -6.33 -8.02 -7.33
C ARG A 53 -7.19 -6.85 -6.89
N PHE A 54 -8.08 -6.40 -7.76
CA PHE A 54 -9.03 -5.33 -7.45
C PHE A 54 -9.94 -5.73 -6.28
N TRP A 55 -10.50 -6.93 -6.32
CA TRP A 55 -11.36 -7.44 -5.26
C TRP A 55 -10.63 -7.48 -3.90
N LEU A 56 -9.43 -8.07 -3.85
CA LEU A 56 -8.59 -8.12 -2.65
C LEU A 56 -8.25 -6.73 -2.12
N SER A 57 -7.89 -5.80 -3.00
CA SER A 57 -7.58 -4.42 -2.61
C SER A 57 -8.78 -3.70 -2.01
N LYS A 58 -9.96 -3.89 -2.60
CA LYS A 58 -11.21 -3.30 -2.12
C LYS A 58 -11.62 -3.88 -0.77
N VAL A 59 -11.51 -5.19 -0.59
CA VAL A 59 -11.82 -5.86 0.68
C VAL A 59 -10.86 -5.40 1.77
N LEU A 60 -9.57 -5.37 1.52
CA LEU A 60 -8.57 -4.93 2.51
C LEU A 60 -8.83 -3.49 2.96
N LYS A 61 -9.11 -2.57 2.02
CA LYS A 61 -9.52 -1.20 2.36
C LYS A 61 -10.75 -1.18 3.27
N ASN A 62 -11.76 -1.99 2.95
CA ASN A 62 -12.98 -2.06 3.75
C ASN A 62 -12.72 -2.63 5.14
N GLU A 63 -11.86 -3.66 5.28
CA GLU A 63 -11.44 -4.19 6.59
C GLU A 63 -10.75 -3.12 7.42
N PHE A 64 -9.85 -2.36 6.82
CA PHE A 64 -9.18 -1.25 7.48
C PHE A 64 -10.17 -0.16 7.94
N ILE A 65 -11.10 0.26 7.08
CA ILE A 65 -12.14 1.24 7.44
C ILE A 65 -13.02 0.70 8.59
N ASN A 66 -13.40 -0.57 8.54
CA ASN A 66 -14.19 -1.19 9.60
C ASN A 66 -13.41 -1.24 10.92
N HIS A 67 -12.11 -1.59 10.85
CA HIS A 67 -11.25 -1.56 12.03
C HIS A 67 -11.23 -0.16 12.67
N ILE A 68 -11.00 0.89 11.88
CA ILE A 68 -11.02 2.29 12.38
C ILE A 68 -12.35 2.64 13.01
N ARG A 69 -13.49 2.29 12.39
CA ARG A 69 -14.83 2.57 12.93
C ARG A 69 -15.09 1.87 14.27
N HIS A 70 -14.60 0.64 14.45
CA HIS A 70 -14.73 -0.11 15.70
C HIS A 70 -13.74 0.37 16.78
N SER A 71 -12.56 0.81 16.37
CA SER A 71 -11.53 1.35 17.25
C SER A 71 -11.76 2.82 17.62
N SER A 72 -12.95 3.36 17.45
CA SER A 72 -13.33 4.78 17.39
C SER A 72 -12.86 5.70 18.54
N ARG A 73 -11.87 5.29 19.32
CA ARG A 73 -11.15 6.11 20.32
C ARG A 73 -9.73 6.52 19.88
N TYR A 74 -9.19 5.91 18.83
CA TYR A 74 -7.85 6.23 18.30
C TYR A 74 -7.87 6.06 16.78
N VAL A 75 -8.35 7.09 16.09
CA VAL A 75 -7.97 7.27 14.68
C VAL A 75 -6.50 7.64 14.74
N ASP A 76 -5.61 6.75 14.33
CA ASP A 76 -4.23 7.16 14.07
C ASP A 76 -4.30 8.28 13.03
N ASP A 77 -3.85 9.46 13.42
CA ASP A 77 -3.71 10.60 12.53
C ASP A 77 -2.86 10.15 11.34
N PRO A 78 -3.21 10.52 10.10
CA PRO A 78 -2.37 10.25 8.94
C PRO A 78 -0.91 10.65 9.16
N ASP A 79 -0.63 11.66 9.96
CA ASP A 79 0.72 12.09 10.32
C ASP A 79 1.44 11.06 11.22
N ILE A 80 0.73 10.38 12.12
CA ILE A 80 1.29 9.29 12.95
C ILE A 80 1.63 8.06 12.10
N ILE A 81 0.77 7.72 11.14
CA ILE A 81 1.04 6.63 10.17
C ILE A 81 2.31 6.98 9.37
N PHE A 82 2.42 8.23 8.95
CA PHE A 82 3.57 8.74 8.24
C PHE A 82 4.86 8.64 9.06
N GLU A 83 4.86 9.06 10.32
CA GLU A 83 6.02 8.95 11.22
C GLU A 83 6.49 7.50 11.37
N ARG A 84 5.56 6.56 11.60
CA ARG A 84 5.88 5.13 11.73
C ARG A 84 6.50 4.54 10.46
N LEU A 85 5.99 4.91 9.29
CA LEU A 85 6.51 4.45 8.00
C LEU A 85 7.84 5.13 7.61
N SER A 86 8.16 6.27 8.21
CA SER A 86 9.40 7.00 7.95
C SER A 86 10.51 6.69 8.97
N ALA A 87 10.21 5.88 10.00
CA ALA A 87 11.18 5.49 11.01
C ALA A 87 12.29 4.58 10.43
N PRO A 88 13.51 4.59 11.01
CA PRO A 88 14.63 3.77 10.55
C PRO A 88 14.34 2.27 10.54
N ASP A 89 13.51 1.78 11.48
CA ASP A 89 13.09 0.37 11.58
C ASP A 89 11.75 0.11 10.85
N ASN A 90 11.56 0.72 9.71
CA ASN A 90 10.33 0.59 8.94
C ASN A 90 10.05 -0.88 8.57
N PRO A 91 8.88 -1.42 8.93
CA PRO A 91 8.50 -2.79 8.59
C PRO A 91 8.54 -3.11 7.08
N LEU A 92 8.47 -2.10 6.21
CA LEU A 92 8.61 -2.29 4.76
C LEU A 92 10.00 -2.81 4.37
N ASP A 93 11.05 -2.46 5.11
CA ASP A 93 12.41 -2.89 4.83
C ASP A 93 12.59 -4.41 5.01
N ILE A 94 11.85 -5.00 5.94
CA ILE A 94 11.84 -6.45 6.17
C ILE A 94 11.22 -7.19 4.99
N LEU A 95 10.23 -6.57 4.34
CA LEU A 95 9.46 -7.17 3.26
C LEU A 95 10.12 -6.99 1.89
N ILE A 96 10.91 -5.93 1.70
CA ILE A 96 11.50 -5.57 0.41
C ILE A 96 13.00 -5.81 0.45
N LYS A 97 13.45 -6.91 -0.16
CA LYS A 97 14.85 -7.32 -0.15
C LYS A 97 15.74 -6.52 -1.10
N GLU A 98 15.17 -5.98 -2.18
CA GLU A 98 15.91 -5.21 -3.17
C GLU A 98 16.08 -3.75 -2.72
N GLU A 99 17.32 -3.29 -2.61
CA GLU A 99 17.67 -1.95 -2.13
C GLU A 99 16.95 -0.83 -2.92
N ARG A 100 16.96 -0.92 -4.25
CA ARG A 100 16.25 0.07 -5.09
C ARG A 100 14.74 0.11 -4.81
N MET A 101 14.13 -1.03 -4.57
CA MET A 101 12.69 -1.10 -4.25
C MET A 101 12.41 -0.57 -2.86
N ARG A 102 13.34 -0.73 -1.90
CA ARG A 102 13.25 -0.10 -0.58
C ARG A 102 13.31 1.42 -0.66
N GLU A 103 14.26 1.98 -1.42
CA GLU A 103 14.34 3.43 -1.66
C GLU A 103 13.03 3.99 -2.23
N VAL A 104 12.47 3.32 -3.23
CA VAL A 104 11.18 3.70 -3.83
C VAL A 104 10.04 3.60 -2.80
N ALA A 105 9.99 2.53 -2.03
CA ALA A 105 8.97 2.34 -1.00
C ALA A 105 9.06 3.45 0.07
N HIS A 106 10.27 3.75 0.54
CA HIS A 106 10.51 4.89 1.45
C HIS A 106 10.08 6.22 0.84
N GLY A 107 10.47 6.49 -0.41
CA GLY A 107 10.04 7.70 -1.11
C GLY A 107 8.51 7.80 -1.21
N ILE A 108 7.83 6.69 -1.44
CA ILE A 108 6.36 6.64 -1.48
C ILE A 108 5.75 6.99 -0.11
N THR A 109 6.34 6.56 1.00
CA THR A 109 5.82 6.90 2.34
C THR A 109 5.88 8.39 2.63
N LEU A 110 6.81 9.12 2.01
CA LEU A 110 6.95 10.57 2.14
C LEU A 110 5.96 11.39 1.29
N LEU A 111 5.14 10.74 0.49
CA LEU A 111 4.15 11.41 -0.33
C LEU A 111 2.86 11.72 0.44
N PRO A 112 2.12 12.78 0.06
CA PRO A 112 0.76 13.00 0.53
C PRO A 112 -0.11 11.74 0.33
N ASN A 113 -1.06 11.51 1.25
CA ASN A 113 -1.83 10.27 1.31
C ASN A 113 -2.48 9.86 -0.03
N ASN A 114 -3.10 10.78 -0.75
CA ASN A 114 -3.71 10.49 -2.05
C ASN A 114 -2.69 10.08 -3.13
N TYR A 115 -1.48 10.68 -3.12
CA TYR A 115 -0.38 10.33 -4.02
C TYR A 115 0.16 8.95 -3.68
N ARG A 116 0.41 8.70 -2.39
CA ARG A 116 0.87 7.42 -1.87
C ARG A 116 -0.07 6.29 -2.26
N LEU A 117 -1.38 6.42 -2.00
CA LEU A 117 -2.37 5.40 -2.34
C LEU A 117 -2.43 5.11 -3.83
N VAL A 118 -2.43 6.13 -4.69
CA VAL A 118 -2.43 5.91 -6.15
C VAL A 118 -1.18 5.16 -6.61
N LEU A 119 -0.01 5.47 -6.07
CA LEU A 119 1.22 4.74 -6.43
C LEU A 119 1.22 3.31 -5.86
N MET A 120 0.75 3.08 -4.62
CA MET A 120 0.62 1.75 -4.05
C MET A 120 -0.31 0.87 -4.88
N TYR A 121 -1.48 1.36 -5.28
CA TYR A 121 -2.39 0.62 -6.16
C TYR A 121 -1.77 0.37 -7.54
N SER A 122 -1.10 1.35 -8.12
CA SER A 122 -0.52 1.22 -9.47
C SER A 122 0.69 0.30 -9.50
N ILE A 123 1.61 0.39 -8.54
CA ILE A 123 2.91 -0.31 -8.54
C ILE A 123 2.77 -1.69 -7.89
N TYR A 124 2.29 -1.74 -6.65
CA TYR A 124 2.26 -2.98 -5.87
C TYR A 124 1.04 -3.85 -6.19
N MET A 125 -0.13 -3.25 -6.31
CA MET A 125 -1.35 -3.99 -6.65
C MET A 125 -1.59 -4.11 -8.16
N GLN A 126 -0.86 -3.34 -8.99
CA GLN A 126 -0.95 -3.34 -10.45
C GLN A 126 -2.40 -3.18 -10.96
N LEU A 127 -3.15 -2.29 -10.31
CA LEU A 127 -4.53 -1.99 -10.68
C LEU A 127 -4.59 -1.02 -11.87
N LYS A 128 -5.65 -1.15 -12.67
CA LYS A 128 -5.97 -0.20 -13.75
C LYS A 128 -6.56 1.09 -13.19
N ASP A 129 -6.51 2.16 -13.97
CA ASP A 129 -7.03 3.47 -13.57
C ASP A 129 -8.51 3.44 -13.17
N GLU A 130 -9.31 2.64 -13.86
CA GLU A 130 -10.73 2.44 -13.60
C GLU A 130 -10.95 1.75 -12.23
N GLU A 131 -10.14 0.75 -11.93
CA GLU A 131 -10.18 0.01 -10.66
C GLU A 131 -9.75 0.91 -9.49
N ILE A 132 -8.70 1.70 -9.67
CA ILE A 132 -8.23 2.66 -8.65
C ILE A 132 -9.29 3.74 -8.43
N ALA A 133 -9.88 4.24 -9.51
CA ALA A 133 -10.93 5.26 -9.46
C ALA A 133 -12.16 4.78 -8.68
N ASP A 134 -12.56 3.52 -8.86
CA ASP A 134 -13.65 2.91 -8.09
C ASP A 134 -13.30 2.83 -6.59
N ILE A 135 -12.10 2.34 -6.24
CA ILE A 135 -11.65 2.25 -4.84
C ILE A 135 -11.58 3.63 -4.17
N MET A 136 -11.13 4.65 -4.91
CA MET A 136 -10.93 6.00 -4.40
C MET A 136 -12.16 6.90 -4.57
N ASN A 137 -13.25 6.39 -5.12
CA ASN A 137 -14.50 7.10 -5.39
C ASN A 137 -14.26 8.40 -6.21
N THR A 138 -13.56 8.26 -7.34
CA THR A 138 -13.20 9.36 -8.23
C THR A 138 -13.28 8.93 -9.70
N ARG A 139 -12.82 9.77 -10.62
CA ARG A 139 -12.80 9.48 -12.06
C ARG A 139 -11.43 8.98 -12.52
N PRO A 140 -11.32 8.07 -13.50
CA PRO A 140 -10.04 7.60 -14.03
C PRO A 140 -9.13 8.74 -14.53
N ALA A 141 -9.69 9.77 -15.11
CA ALA A 141 -8.93 10.95 -15.54
C ALA A 141 -8.23 11.67 -14.37
N ASN A 142 -8.85 11.68 -13.18
CA ASN A 142 -8.25 12.24 -11.98
C ASN A 142 -7.11 11.34 -11.46
N ILE A 143 -7.28 10.02 -11.50
CA ILE A 143 -6.23 9.06 -11.15
C ILE A 143 -4.98 9.28 -12.02
N ARG A 144 -5.14 9.46 -13.32
CA ARG A 144 -4.01 9.76 -14.24
C ARG A 144 -3.27 11.04 -13.84
N LYS A 145 -4.01 12.10 -13.49
CA LYS A 145 -3.41 13.37 -13.04
C LYS A 145 -2.66 13.20 -11.72
N ILE A 146 -3.28 12.54 -10.73
CA ILE A 146 -2.68 12.28 -9.43
C ILE A 146 -1.42 11.42 -9.62
N ARG A 147 -1.48 10.35 -10.38
CA ARG A 147 -0.34 9.47 -10.64
C ARG A 147 0.83 10.21 -11.31
N SER A 148 0.56 11.06 -12.28
CA SER A 148 1.60 11.87 -12.93
C SER A 148 2.29 12.80 -11.94
N ARG A 149 1.53 13.52 -11.12
CA ARG A 149 2.06 14.41 -10.08
C ARG A 149 2.80 13.64 -8.98
N ALA A 150 2.25 12.50 -8.57
CA ALA A 150 2.87 11.64 -7.57
C ALA A 150 4.22 11.10 -8.02
N ARG A 151 4.33 10.68 -9.29
CA ARG A 151 5.62 10.24 -9.88
C ARG A 151 6.63 11.38 -9.94
N GLN A 152 6.20 12.56 -10.32
CA GLN A 152 7.08 13.73 -10.35
C GLN A 152 7.59 14.05 -8.93
N ARG A 153 6.70 14.09 -7.94
CA ARG A 153 7.10 14.36 -6.55
C ARG A 153 8.00 13.27 -5.96
N LEU A 154 7.71 12.01 -6.27
CA LEU A 154 8.56 10.88 -5.87
C LEU A 154 9.98 11.01 -6.46
N LYS A 155 10.08 11.39 -7.73
CA LYS A 155 11.38 11.63 -8.38
C LYS A 155 12.17 12.73 -7.66
N GLU A 156 11.53 13.83 -7.29
CA GLU A 156 12.15 14.92 -6.53
C GLU A 156 12.69 14.42 -5.18
N ILE A 157 11.86 13.70 -4.41
CA ILE A 157 12.24 13.12 -3.12
C ILE A 157 13.45 12.19 -3.26
N LEU A 158 13.45 11.30 -4.26
CA LEU A 158 14.55 10.36 -4.48
C LEU A 158 15.85 11.06 -4.89
N ILE A 159 15.76 12.17 -5.63
CA ILE A 159 16.91 12.98 -5.99
C ILE A 159 17.44 13.73 -4.74
N GLU A 160 16.58 14.37 -3.98
CA GLU A 160 16.93 15.09 -2.77
C GLU A 160 17.67 14.18 -1.76
N ARG A 161 17.18 12.95 -1.57
CA ARG A 161 17.85 11.96 -0.69
C ARG A 161 19.23 11.56 -1.20
N LYS A 162 19.39 11.28 -2.49
CA LYS A 162 20.71 10.94 -3.08
C LYS A 162 21.73 12.05 -2.98
N TRP A 163 21.30 13.31 -2.94
CA TRP A 163 22.18 14.47 -2.74
C TRP A 163 22.41 14.75 -1.26
N GLY A 164 21.42 14.53 -0.39
CA GLY A 164 21.53 14.65 1.06
C GLY A 164 22.57 13.69 1.64
N ASP A 165 22.47 12.41 1.31
CA ASP A 165 23.42 11.37 1.77
C ASP A 165 24.87 11.65 1.36
N LYS A 166 25.08 12.35 0.25
CA LYS A 166 26.42 12.79 -0.19
C LYS A 166 27.03 13.93 0.60
N TYR A 167 26.21 14.75 1.26
CA TYR A 167 26.67 15.90 2.06
C TYR A 167 26.79 15.59 3.54
N GLU A 168 26.22 14.49 4.05
CA GLU A 168 26.40 14.05 5.44
C GLU A 168 27.74 13.33 5.67
N GLU A 169 28.38 12.78 4.63
CA GLU A 169 29.70 12.15 4.72
C GLU A 169 30.89 13.14 4.68
N ASP A 170 30.65 14.43 4.37
CA ASP A 170 31.69 15.46 4.23
C ASP A 170 31.76 16.47 5.39
N TRP A 171 31.11 16.18 6.58
CA TRP A 171 31.22 17.05 7.78
C TRP A 171 31.75 16.30 8.99
#